data_fe0c7f5a4d07cd82ba997fe9c6097fd6
#
_entry.id   fe0c7f5a4d07cd82ba997fe9c6097fd6
#
_cell.length_a   1.000
_cell.length_b   1.000
_cell.length_c   1.000
_cell.angle_alpha   90.00
_cell.angle_beta   90.00
_cell.angle_gamma   90.00
#
_symmetry.space_group_name_H-M   'P 1'
#
loop_
_entity.id
_entity.type
_entity.pdbx_description
1 polymer ?
#
loop_
_entity_poly.entity_id
_entity_poly.type
_entity_poly.pdbx_seq_one_letter_code
_entity_poly.pdbx_strand_id
1 'polypeptide(L)'
;MRDLPLPLALTVRLLPVAVLATAGWALSSGSSDTSPAGKESAQQTASGPISTSESAPATSAATKTYAKAPSPCGAIAAKSVKSLVPGAKTAGKEIASTDESVRRTCSWNALKGYDYRWLDISYEIHQTDAKAETTYKERMSQKSGGGAVPGLGDAAYSVVNLTTEDKQQTREGVVYARVANALVVVTYNGSDFESQKAPGTDEINKGAIKAAKEAVAALEGTQ
;
A
#
# COMPACT_ATOMS: atom_id res chain seq x y z
N MET A 1 -22.91 -42.06 9.46
CA MET A 1 -22.51 -40.87 8.70
C MET A 1 -21.74 -41.36 7.49
N ARG A 2 -22.25 -41.10 6.31
CA ARG A 2 -21.68 -41.64 5.06
C ARG A 2 -20.67 -40.64 4.55
N ASP A 3 -19.40 -41.06 4.46
CA ASP A 3 -18.31 -40.27 3.88
C ASP A 3 -18.56 -40.10 2.38
N LEU A 4 -18.68 -38.86 1.94
CA LEU A 4 -18.76 -38.49 0.53
C LEU A 4 -17.32 -38.47 -0.04
N PRO A 5 -17.09 -39.06 -1.21
CA PRO A 5 -15.75 -39.12 -1.80
C PRO A 5 -15.22 -37.70 -2.19
N LEU A 6 -13.97 -37.47 -1.89
CA LEU A 6 -13.21 -36.21 -2.05
C LEU A 6 -13.41 -35.44 -3.39
N PRO A 7 -13.63 -36.04 -4.55
CA PRO A 7 -13.78 -35.28 -5.79
C PRO A 7 -15.06 -34.47 -5.93
N LEU A 8 -16.12 -34.79 -5.17
CA LEU A 8 -17.39 -34.04 -5.22
C LEU A 8 -17.39 -32.78 -4.35
N ALA A 9 -16.54 -32.69 -3.36
CA ALA A 9 -16.45 -31.53 -2.46
C ALA A 9 -15.71 -30.33 -3.10
N LEU A 10 -14.87 -30.58 -4.11
CA LEU A 10 -14.09 -29.54 -4.81
C LEU A 10 -14.86 -28.81 -5.90
N THR A 11 -15.87 -29.47 -6.51
CA THR A 11 -16.67 -28.88 -7.60
C THR A 11 -17.72 -27.88 -7.13
N VAL A 12 -18.15 -27.95 -5.88
CA VAL A 12 -19.20 -27.05 -5.34
C VAL A 12 -18.63 -25.69 -4.91
N ARG A 13 -17.31 -25.57 -4.68
CA ARG A 13 -16.66 -24.30 -4.26
C ARG A 13 -16.23 -23.39 -5.42
N LEU A 14 -16.26 -23.85 -6.67
CA LEU A 14 -15.81 -23.07 -7.85
C LEU A 14 -16.98 -22.47 -8.68
N LEU A 15 -18.21 -22.75 -8.36
CA LEU A 15 -19.39 -22.29 -9.13
C LEU A 15 -19.78 -20.80 -9.00
N PRO A 16 -19.44 -20.05 -7.95
CA PRO A 16 -19.82 -18.62 -7.92
C PRO A 16 -18.89 -17.68 -8.71
N VAL A 17 -17.72 -18.15 -9.19
CA VAL A 17 -16.77 -17.26 -9.90
C VAL A 17 -17.03 -17.19 -11.40
N ALA A 18 -17.68 -18.19 -12.00
CA ALA A 18 -17.91 -18.24 -13.45
C ALA A 18 -19.10 -17.39 -13.93
N VAL A 19 -20.01 -16.94 -13.03
CA VAL A 19 -21.23 -16.21 -13.41
C VAL A 19 -21.02 -14.70 -13.57
N LEU A 20 -19.94 -14.14 -13.04
CA LEU A 20 -19.66 -12.69 -13.11
C LEU A 20 -18.89 -12.25 -14.37
N ALA A 21 -18.38 -13.18 -15.19
CA ALA A 21 -17.58 -12.85 -16.37
C ALA A 21 -18.38 -12.62 -17.65
N THR A 22 -19.67 -12.90 -17.69
CA THR A 22 -20.48 -12.84 -18.93
C THR A 22 -21.41 -11.63 -19.06
N ALA A 23 -21.52 -10.77 -18.03
CA ALA A 23 -22.41 -9.61 -18.04
C ALA A 23 -21.76 -8.29 -18.49
N GLY A 24 -20.47 -8.26 -18.83
CA GLY A 24 -19.69 -7.04 -19.08
C GLY A 24 -19.52 -6.64 -20.55
N TRP A 25 -20.00 -7.38 -21.55
CA TRP A 25 -19.67 -7.17 -22.95
C TRP A 25 -20.81 -6.67 -23.87
N ALA A 26 -21.95 -6.26 -23.32
CA ALA A 26 -23.13 -5.90 -24.11
C ALA A 26 -23.44 -4.40 -24.25
N LEU A 27 -22.56 -3.48 -23.81
CA LEU A 27 -22.85 -2.04 -23.81
C LEU A 27 -21.84 -1.18 -24.61
N SER A 28 -21.11 -1.75 -25.57
CA SER A 28 -20.19 -0.97 -26.42
C SER A 28 -20.35 -1.31 -27.89
N SER A 29 -21.54 -1.08 -28.46
CA SER A 29 -21.70 -1.01 -29.93
C SER A 29 -23.04 -0.39 -30.30
N GLY A 30 -22.99 0.79 -30.88
CA GLY A 30 -24.12 1.50 -31.51
C GLY A 30 -23.61 2.84 -31.99
N SER A 31 -23.13 2.92 -33.14
CA SER A 31 -23.59 3.00 -34.50
C SER A 31 -23.70 4.44 -34.98
N SER A 32 -22.88 4.70 -35.96
CA SER A 32 -22.90 5.81 -36.92
C SER A 32 -24.24 5.87 -37.67
N ASP A 33 -24.60 7.07 -38.10
CA ASP A 33 -25.09 7.42 -39.46
C ASP A 33 -25.79 8.79 -39.36
N THR A 34 -25.51 9.69 -40.14
CA THR A 34 -25.59 10.11 -41.54
C THR A 34 -25.92 11.58 -41.62
N SER A 35 -25.15 12.33 -42.37
CA SER A 35 -25.48 13.64 -42.97
C SER A 35 -26.70 13.56 -43.91
N PRO A 36 -27.37 14.70 -44.39
CA PRO A 36 -26.71 15.60 -45.34
C PRO A 36 -27.12 17.08 -45.34
N ALA A 37 -26.20 17.89 -45.86
CA ALA A 37 -26.27 19.04 -46.77
C ALA A 37 -27.39 20.12 -46.71
N GLY A 38 -26.94 21.37 -46.74
CA GLY A 38 -27.72 22.55 -47.12
C GLY A 38 -26.87 23.82 -47.13
N LYS A 39 -26.48 24.24 -48.30
CA LYS A 39 -25.80 25.46 -48.76
C LYS A 39 -26.46 26.75 -48.20
N GLU A 40 -25.80 27.87 -48.06
CA GLU A 40 -25.27 28.90 -48.91
C GLU A 40 -25.00 30.18 -48.09
N SER A 41 -23.90 30.77 -48.33
CA SER A 41 -23.49 32.06 -48.88
C SER A 41 -23.40 33.29 -47.94
N ALA A 42 -22.21 33.79 -48.00
CA ALA A 42 -21.73 35.17 -48.21
C ALA A 42 -21.70 36.17 -47.05
N GLN A 43 -20.57 36.63 -46.74
CA GLN A 43 -19.90 37.90 -47.06
C GLN A 43 -19.39 38.66 -45.85
N GLN A 44 -18.07 38.67 -45.73
CA GLN A 44 -17.14 39.78 -45.54
C GLN A 44 -17.48 40.89 -44.53
N THR A 45 -16.65 41.08 -43.53
CA THR A 45 -15.71 42.23 -43.50
C THR A 45 -14.66 42.08 -42.41
N ALA A 46 -13.46 42.52 -42.76
CA ALA A 46 -12.25 42.49 -42.02
C ALA A 46 -12.21 43.39 -40.76
N SER A 47 -11.46 43.00 -39.76
CA SER A 47 -10.41 43.85 -39.16
C SER A 47 -9.77 43.24 -37.92
N GLY A 48 -8.46 43.06 -37.94
CA GLY A 48 -7.58 43.26 -36.83
C GLY A 48 -7.15 42.03 -36.02
N PRO A 49 -5.87 41.71 -35.98
CA PRO A 49 -5.36 40.62 -35.18
C PRO A 49 -5.05 41.09 -33.76
N ILE A 50 -5.69 40.52 -32.76
CA ILE A 50 -5.14 40.51 -31.40
C ILE A 50 -4.83 39.06 -31.10
N SER A 51 -3.56 38.68 -31.38
CA SER A 51 -2.97 37.48 -30.86
C SER A 51 -2.81 37.62 -29.35
N THR A 52 -3.81 37.24 -28.60
CA THR A 52 -3.61 36.86 -27.22
C THR A 52 -3.18 35.40 -27.22
N SER A 53 -1.89 35.17 -27.29
CA SER A 53 -1.30 33.91 -26.88
C SER A 53 -1.61 33.74 -25.40
N GLU A 54 -2.72 33.07 -25.13
CA GLU A 54 -2.97 32.49 -23.84
C GLU A 54 -1.99 31.33 -23.70
N SER A 55 -0.86 31.65 -23.09
CA SER A 55 0.09 30.62 -22.62
C SER A 55 -0.68 29.74 -21.66
N ALA A 56 -1.06 28.54 -22.13
CA ALA A 56 -1.48 27.47 -21.25
C ALA A 56 -0.44 27.38 -20.11
N PRO A 57 -0.86 27.30 -18.85
CA PRO A 57 0.06 27.12 -17.75
C PRO A 57 0.84 25.84 -18.04
N ALA A 58 2.16 25.97 -18.22
CA ALA A 58 3.06 24.84 -18.28
C ALA A 58 2.82 24.06 -16.99
N THR A 59 2.23 22.89 -17.14
CA THR A 59 2.12 21.93 -16.05
C THR A 59 3.55 21.55 -15.72
N SER A 60 4.16 22.21 -14.74
CA SER A 60 5.41 21.78 -14.15
C SER A 60 5.24 20.30 -13.81
N ALA A 61 5.92 19.43 -14.54
CA ALA A 61 6.00 18.03 -14.17
C ALA A 61 6.52 18.01 -12.74
N ALA A 62 5.68 17.63 -11.79
CA ALA A 62 6.04 17.59 -10.38
C ALA A 62 7.25 16.68 -10.25
N THR A 63 8.38 17.27 -9.85
CA THR A 63 9.65 16.55 -9.74
C THR A 63 9.48 15.54 -8.62
N LYS A 64 9.64 14.23 -8.94
CA LYS A 64 9.60 13.17 -7.93
C LYS A 64 10.75 13.39 -6.93
N THR A 65 10.44 13.49 -5.66
CA THR A 65 11.44 13.55 -4.59
C THR A 65 12.21 12.23 -4.51
N TYR A 66 11.50 11.11 -4.55
CA TYR A 66 12.09 9.77 -4.61
C TYR A 66 11.84 9.14 -5.98
N ALA A 67 12.92 8.87 -6.73
CA ALA A 67 12.81 8.28 -8.07
C ALA A 67 12.50 6.78 -8.05
N LYS A 68 12.98 6.08 -7.01
CA LYS A 68 12.83 4.62 -6.82
C LYS A 68 12.78 4.25 -5.35
N ALA A 69 12.26 3.07 -5.04
CA ALA A 69 12.27 2.52 -3.68
C ALA A 69 13.71 2.15 -3.26
N PRO A 70 14.19 2.62 -2.08
CA PRO A 70 15.47 2.19 -1.55
C PRO A 70 15.41 0.75 -1.03
N SER A 71 16.58 0.15 -0.74
CA SER A 71 16.64 -1.18 -0.13
C SER A 71 16.06 -1.16 1.30
N PRO A 72 14.97 -1.87 1.57
CA PRO A 72 14.32 -1.83 2.89
C PRO A 72 15.03 -2.66 3.95
N CYS A 73 15.89 -3.62 3.57
CA CYS A 73 16.59 -4.47 4.54
C CYS A 73 17.68 -3.72 5.33
N GLY A 74 18.13 -2.58 4.83
CA GLY A 74 19.02 -1.65 5.55
C GLY A 74 18.30 -0.56 6.35
N ALA A 75 16.96 -0.52 6.32
CA ALA A 75 16.16 0.55 6.90
C ALA A 75 16.12 0.57 8.43
N ILE A 76 16.50 -0.51 9.07
CA ILE A 76 16.43 -0.68 10.53
C ILE A 76 17.76 -1.20 11.08
N ALA A 77 18.17 -0.63 12.21
CA ALA A 77 19.41 -1.03 12.86
C ALA A 77 19.35 -2.48 13.38
N ALA A 78 20.46 -3.22 13.29
CA ALA A 78 20.55 -4.61 13.75
C ALA A 78 20.12 -4.79 15.22
N LYS A 79 20.39 -3.79 16.09
CA LYS A 79 19.93 -3.78 17.49
C LYS A 79 18.41 -3.73 17.61
N SER A 80 17.75 -3.02 16.70
CA SER A 80 16.29 -2.89 16.67
C SER A 80 15.64 -4.17 16.16
N VAL A 81 16.22 -4.82 15.13
CA VAL A 81 15.78 -6.15 14.69
C VAL A 81 15.84 -7.15 15.85
N LYS A 82 17.00 -7.23 16.57
CA LYS A 82 17.15 -8.14 17.72
C LYS A 82 16.15 -7.86 18.85
N SER A 83 15.77 -6.60 19.03
CA SER A 83 14.80 -6.19 20.06
C SER A 83 13.36 -6.49 19.67
N LEU A 84 12.99 -6.22 18.40
CA LEU A 84 11.61 -6.39 17.92
C LEU A 84 11.32 -7.84 17.52
N VAL A 85 12.28 -8.51 16.90
CA VAL A 85 12.14 -9.89 16.40
C VAL A 85 13.27 -10.76 16.97
N PRO A 86 13.21 -11.11 18.27
CA PRO A 86 14.25 -11.92 18.91
C PRO A 86 14.44 -13.26 18.21
N GLY A 87 15.68 -13.56 17.81
CA GLY A 87 16.00 -14.79 17.08
C GLY A 87 16.05 -14.63 15.55
N ALA A 88 15.57 -13.53 15.00
CA ALA A 88 15.68 -13.27 13.55
C ALA A 88 17.13 -12.97 13.12
N LYS A 89 17.45 -13.32 11.87
CA LYS A 89 18.66 -12.85 11.20
C LYS A 89 18.54 -11.33 10.97
N THR A 90 19.54 -10.57 11.38
CA THR A 90 19.50 -9.11 11.33
C THR A 90 19.46 -8.53 9.91
N ALA A 91 19.98 -9.26 8.92
CA ALA A 91 19.94 -8.85 7.51
C ALA A 91 18.53 -8.83 6.91
N GLY A 92 17.57 -9.56 7.50
CA GLY A 92 16.25 -9.72 6.92
C GLY A 92 16.24 -10.53 5.62
N LYS A 93 15.08 -10.56 4.98
CA LYS A 93 14.89 -11.17 3.66
C LYS A 93 14.02 -10.23 2.83
N GLU A 94 14.54 -9.78 1.70
CA GLU A 94 13.76 -9.00 0.75
C GLU A 94 12.73 -9.90 0.06
N ILE A 95 11.49 -9.43 -0.01
CA ILE A 95 10.37 -10.10 -0.67
C ILE A 95 10.36 -9.63 -2.12
N ALA A 96 10.33 -10.57 -3.06
CA ALA A 96 10.28 -10.27 -4.49
C ALA A 96 9.08 -9.37 -4.82
N SER A 97 9.31 -8.34 -5.62
CA SER A 97 8.29 -7.41 -6.11
C SER A 97 8.23 -7.47 -7.63
N THR A 98 7.07 -7.20 -8.19
CA THR A 98 6.88 -7.10 -9.66
C THR A 98 7.65 -5.91 -10.23
N ASP A 99 7.76 -4.81 -9.49
CA ASP A 99 8.52 -3.62 -9.85
C ASP A 99 9.23 -3.06 -8.61
N GLU A 100 10.52 -3.35 -8.51
CA GLU A 100 11.36 -2.91 -7.39
C GLU A 100 11.62 -1.39 -7.39
N SER A 101 11.42 -0.71 -8.51
CA SER A 101 11.53 0.75 -8.55
C SER A 101 10.35 1.42 -7.83
N VAL A 102 9.18 0.76 -7.85
CA VAL A 102 7.94 1.26 -7.25
C VAL A 102 7.75 0.75 -5.83
N ARG A 103 8.03 -0.55 -5.58
CA ARG A 103 7.82 -1.14 -4.26
C ARG A 103 8.91 -2.14 -3.91
N ARG A 104 9.45 -2.01 -2.68
CA ARG A 104 10.37 -2.99 -2.09
C ARG A 104 9.98 -3.26 -0.65
N THR A 105 10.05 -4.51 -0.23
CA THR A 105 9.68 -4.95 1.12
C THR A 105 10.76 -5.86 1.69
N CYS A 106 11.15 -5.63 2.94
CA CYS A 106 12.00 -6.53 3.70
C CYS A 106 11.23 -7.11 4.89
N SER A 107 11.46 -8.38 5.15
CA SER A 107 10.81 -9.15 6.21
C SER A 107 11.82 -9.74 7.18
N TRP A 108 11.48 -9.69 8.47
CA TRP A 108 12.15 -10.38 9.56
C TRP A 108 11.11 -11.15 10.36
N ASN A 109 11.34 -12.42 10.57
CA ASN A 109 10.48 -13.23 11.43
C ASN A 109 11.30 -14.26 12.21
N ALA A 110 10.81 -14.61 13.37
CA ALA A 110 11.38 -15.68 14.18
C ALA A 110 10.35 -16.24 15.17
N LEU A 111 10.52 -17.50 15.47
CA LEU A 111 9.92 -18.17 16.60
C LEU A 111 11.01 -18.42 17.64
N LYS A 112 10.89 -17.79 18.82
CA LYS A 112 11.80 -17.99 19.95
C LYS A 112 11.03 -18.64 21.10
N GLY A 113 11.26 -19.92 21.36
CA GLY A 113 10.36 -20.69 22.18
C GLY A 113 8.98 -20.78 21.52
N TYR A 114 7.97 -20.26 22.18
CA TYR A 114 6.61 -20.17 21.63
C TYR A 114 6.25 -18.76 21.18
N ASP A 115 7.12 -17.78 21.40
CA ASP A 115 6.90 -16.38 21.06
C ASP A 115 7.28 -16.12 19.59
N TYR A 116 6.30 -15.85 18.77
CA TYR A 116 6.45 -15.52 17.35
C TYR A 116 6.39 -14.02 17.14
N ARG A 117 7.35 -13.49 16.39
CA ARG A 117 7.38 -12.09 15.95
C ARG A 117 7.67 -11.99 14.47
N TRP A 118 7.00 -11.02 13.85
CA TRP A 118 7.18 -10.69 12.44
C TRP A 118 7.21 -9.19 12.26
N LEU A 119 8.16 -8.70 11.47
CA LEU A 119 8.31 -7.31 11.08
C LEU A 119 8.50 -7.22 9.57
N ASP A 120 7.66 -6.43 8.91
CA ASP A 120 7.83 -6.02 7.53
C ASP A 120 8.02 -4.52 7.43
N ILE A 121 8.94 -4.09 6.55
CA ILE A 121 9.13 -2.70 6.15
C ILE A 121 9.02 -2.62 4.65
N SER A 122 8.10 -1.81 4.15
CA SER A 122 7.84 -1.59 2.73
C SER A 122 7.98 -0.11 2.38
N TYR A 123 8.69 0.18 1.29
CA TYR A 123 8.68 1.47 0.61
C TYR A 123 7.86 1.37 -0.66
N GLU A 124 6.96 2.33 -0.86
CA GLU A 124 6.13 2.45 -2.07
C GLU A 124 6.31 3.85 -2.65
N ILE A 125 6.78 3.94 -3.89
CA ILE A 125 7.07 5.20 -4.57
C ILE A 125 5.97 5.51 -5.57
N HIS A 126 5.35 6.66 -5.42
CA HIS A 126 4.30 7.16 -6.29
C HIS A 126 4.85 8.12 -7.34
N GLN A 127 4.07 8.39 -8.37
CA GLN A 127 4.47 9.29 -9.46
C GLN A 127 4.59 10.74 -8.98
N THR A 128 3.79 11.15 -8.00
CA THR A 128 3.76 12.50 -7.44
C THR A 128 3.42 12.47 -5.95
N ASP A 129 3.74 13.56 -5.23
CA ASP A 129 3.35 13.76 -3.84
C ASP A 129 1.83 13.72 -3.67
N ALA A 130 1.09 14.34 -4.59
CA ALA A 130 -0.37 14.32 -4.58
C ALA A 130 -0.95 12.90 -4.71
N LYS A 131 -0.31 12.03 -5.51
CA LYS A 131 -0.73 10.63 -5.62
C LYS A 131 -0.43 9.85 -4.36
N ALA A 132 0.71 10.07 -3.72
CA ALA A 132 1.05 9.48 -2.42
C ALA A 132 0.06 9.94 -1.34
N GLU A 133 -0.27 11.22 -1.30
CA GLU A 133 -1.26 11.78 -0.38
C GLU A 133 -2.64 11.16 -0.57
N THR A 134 -3.11 11.06 -1.82
CA THR A 134 -4.39 10.43 -2.13
C THR A 134 -4.42 8.97 -1.67
N THR A 135 -3.37 8.19 -2.00
CA THR A 135 -3.28 6.78 -1.58
C THR A 135 -3.22 6.65 -0.05
N TYR A 136 -2.48 7.56 0.63
CA TYR A 136 -2.45 7.60 2.10
C TYR A 136 -3.86 7.81 2.67
N LYS A 137 -4.59 8.84 2.20
CA LYS A 137 -5.95 9.15 2.64
C LYS A 137 -6.94 8.01 2.39
N GLU A 138 -6.86 7.38 1.21
CA GLU A 138 -7.69 6.22 0.86
C GLU A 138 -7.46 5.04 1.82
N ARG A 139 -6.20 4.76 2.17
CA ARG A 139 -5.87 3.71 3.16
C ARG A 139 -6.39 4.06 4.55
N MET A 140 -6.28 5.32 4.95
CA MET A 140 -6.75 5.76 6.27
C MET A 140 -8.27 5.72 6.38
N SER A 141 -9.01 6.06 5.32
CA SER A 141 -10.47 5.99 5.31
C SER A 141 -11.03 4.58 5.54
N GLN A 142 -10.23 3.55 5.26
CA GLN A 142 -10.58 2.14 5.45
C GLN A 142 -10.17 1.59 6.83
N LYS A 143 -9.55 2.41 7.67
CA LYS A 143 -9.06 2.01 8.99
C LYS A 143 -9.92 2.57 10.10
N SER A 144 -10.14 1.76 11.13
CA SER A 144 -10.81 2.17 12.37
C SER A 144 -9.94 1.83 13.57
N GLY A 145 -10.10 2.57 14.64
CA GLY A 145 -9.45 2.28 15.93
C GLY A 145 -7.98 2.62 16.02
N GLY A 146 -7.45 3.44 15.12
CA GLY A 146 -6.07 3.92 15.14
C GLY A 146 -5.96 5.39 15.53
N GLY A 147 -4.76 5.96 15.35
CA GLY A 147 -4.47 7.36 15.63
C GLY A 147 -3.29 7.91 14.84
N ALA A 148 -3.24 9.25 14.72
CA ALA A 148 -2.12 9.95 14.11
C ALA A 148 -0.83 9.71 14.91
N VAL A 149 0.30 9.63 14.20
CA VAL A 149 1.64 9.56 14.81
C VAL A 149 2.37 10.87 14.50
N PRO A 150 2.34 11.84 15.43
CA PRO A 150 2.94 13.16 15.18
C PRO A 150 4.46 13.06 15.00
N GLY A 151 5.00 13.91 14.10
CA GLY A 151 6.43 14.03 13.87
C GLY A 151 7.06 12.83 13.13
N LEU A 152 6.26 12.07 12.40
CA LEU A 152 6.72 10.98 11.56
C LEU A 152 6.35 11.24 10.10
N GLY A 153 7.34 11.65 9.27
CA GLY A 153 7.11 12.10 7.90
C GLY A 153 6.15 13.29 7.81
N ASP A 154 5.56 13.53 6.66
CA ASP A 154 4.55 14.60 6.44
C ASP A 154 3.20 14.26 7.09
N ALA A 155 2.86 12.98 7.15
CA ALA A 155 1.68 12.46 7.82
C ALA A 155 1.89 10.98 8.17
N ALA A 156 1.48 10.57 9.36
CA ALA A 156 1.52 9.17 9.73
C ALA A 156 0.32 8.76 10.62
N TYR A 157 -0.01 7.49 10.53
CA TYR A 157 -1.11 6.87 11.25
C TYR A 157 -0.72 5.46 11.71
N SER A 158 -1.10 5.11 12.92
CA SER A 158 -0.90 3.78 13.47
C SER A 158 -2.23 3.15 13.84
N VAL A 159 -2.38 1.87 13.53
CA VAL A 159 -3.54 1.06 13.91
C VAL A 159 -3.07 -0.28 14.45
N VAL A 160 -3.73 -0.79 15.49
CA VAL A 160 -3.46 -2.11 16.06
C VAL A 160 -4.73 -2.95 16.04
N ASN A 161 -4.63 -4.12 15.42
CA ASN A 161 -5.71 -5.08 15.31
C ASN A 161 -5.41 -6.35 16.11
N LEU A 162 -6.46 -7.02 16.58
CA LEU A 162 -6.40 -8.34 17.17
C LEU A 162 -7.21 -9.29 16.30
N THR A 163 -6.58 -10.36 15.84
CA THR A 163 -7.23 -11.46 15.12
C THR A 163 -7.23 -12.69 16.01
N THR A 164 -8.30 -13.49 15.96
CA THR A 164 -8.39 -14.76 16.65
C THR A 164 -8.86 -15.83 15.67
N GLU A 165 -8.02 -16.85 15.45
CA GLU A 165 -8.33 -18.01 14.61
C GLU A 165 -8.04 -19.28 15.42
N ASP A 166 -8.98 -20.18 15.51
CA ASP A 166 -8.86 -21.43 16.26
C ASP A 166 -8.31 -21.25 17.68
N LYS A 167 -8.77 -20.23 18.39
CA LYS A 167 -8.34 -19.77 19.72
C LYS A 167 -6.96 -19.09 19.76
N GLN A 168 -6.16 -19.19 18.69
CA GLN A 168 -4.87 -18.50 18.60
C GLN A 168 -5.10 -17.01 18.34
N GLN A 169 -4.56 -16.17 19.18
CA GLN A 169 -4.57 -14.72 19.03
C GLN A 169 -3.29 -14.23 18.36
N THR A 170 -3.45 -13.33 17.40
CA THR A 170 -2.36 -12.56 16.78
C THR A 170 -2.69 -11.08 16.89
N ARG A 171 -1.74 -10.28 17.35
CA ARG A 171 -1.85 -8.82 17.35
C ARG A 171 -0.93 -8.23 16.31
N GLU A 172 -1.49 -7.35 15.48
CA GLU A 172 -0.79 -6.68 14.39
C GLU A 172 -0.90 -5.17 14.57
N GLY A 173 0.24 -4.50 14.57
CA GLY A 173 0.36 -3.06 14.46
C GLY A 173 0.81 -2.67 13.06
N VAL A 174 0.11 -1.76 12.40
CA VAL A 174 0.50 -1.23 11.10
C VAL A 174 0.69 0.27 11.22
N VAL A 175 1.84 0.77 10.75
CA VAL A 175 2.12 2.19 10.63
C VAL A 175 2.22 2.55 9.15
N TYR A 176 1.47 3.55 8.75
CA TYR A 176 1.55 4.19 7.44
C TYR A 176 2.16 5.56 7.63
N ALA A 177 3.29 5.85 6.98
CA ALA A 177 3.89 7.18 6.97
C ALA A 177 4.07 7.66 5.52
N ARG A 178 3.65 8.89 5.24
CA ARG A 178 3.89 9.56 3.96
C ARG A 178 5.09 10.49 4.09
N VAL A 179 5.99 10.44 3.11
CA VAL A 179 7.13 11.36 2.96
C VAL A 179 7.23 11.74 1.50
N ALA A 180 6.83 12.96 1.16
CA ALA A 180 6.74 13.44 -0.21
C ALA A 180 5.93 12.46 -1.10
N ASN A 181 6.53 11.92 -2.18
CA ASN A 181 5.92 10.94 -3.05
C ASN A 181 6.07 9.48 -2.60
N ALA A 182 6.57 9.23 -1.39
CA ALA A 182 6.75 7.89 -0.85
C ALA A 182 5.75 7.55 0.26
N LEU A 183 5.34 6.28 0.34
CA LEU A 183 4.71 5.68 1.51
C LEU A 183 5.65 4.67 2.14
N VAL A 184 5.85 4.80 3.44
CA VAL A 184 6.52 3.82 4.29
C VAL A 184 5.44 3.06 5.02
N VAL A 185 5.37 1.75 4.81
CA VAL A 185 4.42 0.87 5.49
C VAL A 185 5.20 -0.10 6.36
N VAL A 186 4.91 -0.08 7.64
CA VAL A 186 5.52 -1.00 8.61
C VAL A 186 4.44 -1.85 9.23
N THR A 187 4.58 -3.17 9.14
CA THR A 187 3.73 -4.14 9.81
C THR A 187 4.55 -4.87 10.86
N TYR A 188 4.11 -4.85 12.11
CA TYR A 188 4.72 -5.57 13.20
C TYR A 188 3.66 -6.39 13.92
N ASN A 189 3.87 -7.71 14.00
CA ASN A 189 2.92 -8.58 14.66
C ASN A 189 3.59 -9.60 15.58
N GLY A 190 2.76 -10.19 16.42
CA GLY A 190 3.19 -11.21 17.35
C GLY A 190 2.06 -12.08 17.85
N SER A 191 2.47 -13.27 18.30
CA SER A 191 1.62 -14.33 18.83
C SER A 191 2.45 -15.22 19.75
N ASP A 192 1.83 -15.75 20.82
CA ASP A 192 2.45 -16.79 21.64
C ASP A 192 1.66 -18.09 21.47
N PHE A 193 2.34 -19.13 20.98
CA PHE A 193 1.69 -20.40 20.63
C PHE A 193 1.45 -21.32 21.82
N GLU A 194 2.10 -21.09 22.97
CA GLU A 194 1.84 -21.87 24.19
C GLU A 194 0.59 -21.37 24.91
N SER A 195 0.54 -20.07 25.14
CA SER A 195 -0.60 -19.45 25.83
C SER A 195 -1.79 -19.16 24.89
N GLN A 196 -1.59 -19.27 23.57
CA GLN A 196 -2.53 -18.89 22.51
C GLN A 196 -2.92 -17.40 22.55
N LYS A 197 -2.14 -16.54 23.23
CA LYS A 197 -2.42 -15.12 23.42
C LYS A 197 -1.53 -14.24 22.55
N ALA A 198 -2.07 -13.09 22.21
CA ALA A 198 -1.30 -12.04 21.55
C ALA A 198 -0.52 -11.19 22.57
N PRO A 199 0.61 -10.58 22.17
CA PRO A 199 1.31 -9.56 22.94
C PRO A 199 0.41 -8.36 23.27
N GLY A 200 0.86 -7.50 24.20
CA GLY A 200 0.13 -6.28 24.57
C GLY A 200 -0.05 -5.30 23.41
N THR A 201 -1.18 -4.59 23.36
CA THR A 201 -1.46 -3.57 22.33
C THR A 201 -0.36 -2.50 22.28
N ASP A 202 0.05 -2.01 23.45
CA ASP A 202 1.10 -1.00 23.57
C ASP A 202 2.46 -1.48 23.09
N GLU A 203 2.80 -2.73 23.36
CA GLU A 203 4.06 -3.35 22.90
C GLU A 203 4.12 -3.35 21.38
N ILE A 204 3.09 -3.86 20.73
CA ILE A 204 3.00 -3.96 19.28
C ILE A 204 2.96 -2.57 18.63
N ASN A 205 2.16 -1.65 19.17
CA ASN A 205 2.08 -0.28 18.65
C ASN A 205 3.42 0.46 18.75
N LYS A 206 4.06 0.43 19.93
CA LYS A 206 5.36 1.07 20.15
C LYS A 206 6.46 0.44 19.29
N GLY A 207 6.42 -0.87 19.11
CA GLY A 207 7.34 -1.60 18.23
C GLY A 207 7.21 -1.19 16.78
N ALA A 208 5.99 -1.15 16.24
CA ALA A 208 5.70 -0.71 14.88
C ALA A 208 6.13 0.76 14.65
N ILE A 209 5.79 1.67 15.58
CA ILE A 209 6.19 3.09 15.49
C ILE A 209 7.72 3.25 15.56
N LYS A 210 8.40 2.48 16.42
CA LYS A 210 9.86 2.51 16.48
C LYS A 210 10.49 2.11 15.15
N ALA A 211 10.03 1.01 14.56
CA ALA A 211 10.52 0.56 13.26
C ALA A 211 10.22 1.58 12.15
N ALA A 212 9.03 2.19 12.18
CA ALA A 212 8.63 3.20 11.20
C ALA A 212 9.51 4.47 11.28
N LYS A 213 9.88 4.91 12.47
CA LYS A 213 10.81 6.04 12.65
C LYS A 213 12.18 5.77 12.03
N GLU A 214 12.72 4.57 12.23
CA GLU A 214 13.99 4.19 11.62
C GLU A 214 13.87 4.08 10.10
N ALA A 215 12.78 3.49 9.59
CA ALA A 215 12.54 3.35 8.16
C ALA A 215 12.35 4.70 7.45
N VAL A 216 11.61 5.65 8.05
CA VAL A 216 11.46 7.01 7.52
C VAL A 216 12.81 7.73 7.51
N ALA A 217 13.58 7.68 8.59
CA ALA A 217 14.90 8.30 8.64
C ALA A 217 15.87 7.70 7.59
N ALA A 218 15.81 6.38 7.36
CA ALA A 218 16.61 5.73 6.33
C ALA A 218 16.18 6.16 4.91
N LEU A 219 14.89 6.35 4.65
CA LEU A 219 14.38 6.88 3.38
C LEU A 219 14.87 8.31 3.14
N GLU A 220 14.73 9.19 4.13
CA GLU A 220 15.18 10.59 4.06
C GLU A 220 16.69 10.71 3.86
N GLY A 221 17.47 9.80 4.42
CA GLY A 221 18.92 9.72 4.24
C GLY A 221 19.38 9.28 2.84
N THR A 222 18.46 8.97 1.91
CA THR A 222 18.78 8.58 0.52
C THR A 222 18.74 9.75 -0.47
N GLN A 223 18.46 10.96 0.00
CA GLN A 223 18.42 12.20 -0.82
C GLN A 223 19.78 12.84 -0.98
#